data_b46297d9c5a0b96c88343b50f9a4eb71
#
_entry.id   b46297d9c5a0b96c88343b50f9a4eb71
#
_cell.length_a   1.000
_cell.length_b   1.000
_cell.length_c   1.000
_cell.angle_alpha   90.00
_cell.angle_beta   90.00
_cell.angle_gamma   90.00
#
_symmetry.space_group_name_H-M   'P 1'
#
loop_
_entity.id
_entity.type
_entity.pdbx_description
1 polymer ?
#
loop_
_entity_poly.entity_id
_entity_poly.type
_entity_poly.pdbx_seq_one_letter_code
_entity_poly.pdbx_strand_id
1 'polypeptide(L)'
;SFAALFRQTLGEAAPPKGPLDLREIGLEKCCETLEKAVGSPEAKTLLGAAADKFQEAATAAMFNWGNVHVCAARKIIDVAALKKKAERDGETKNEENENVEDEYANIKQDLPELDAEFNKAIALFQKALNIKGDFFEASIAWGQQAFERAKIHSNLAKLESDKKEKQKLEKEADKMFD
;
A
#
# COMPACT_ATOMS: atom_id res chain seq x y z
N SER A 1 20.60 -20.57 -8.92
CA SER A 1 19.58 -20.11 -7.99
C SER A 1 18.21 -20.64 -8.42
N PHE A 2 17.26 -20.74 -7.52
CA PHE A 2 15.89 -21.20 -7.80
C PHE A 2 15.20 -20.36 -8.89
N ALA A 3 15.46 -19.06 -8.92
CA ALA A 3 14.97 -18.14 -9.94
C ALA A 3 15.50 -18.47 -11.35
N ALA A 4 16.76 -18.89 -11.45
CA ALA A 4 17.35 -19.32 -12.74
C ALA A 4 16.72 -20.62 -13.26
N LEU A 5 16.45 -21.59 -12.36
CA LEU A 5 15.78 -22.85 -12.70
C LEU A 5 14.34 -22.60 -13.17
N PHE A 6 13.63 -21.68 -12.52
CA PHE A 6 12.24 -21.33 -12.85
C PHE A 6 12.14 -20.64 -14.22
N ARG A 7 13.11 -19.79 -14.57
CA ARG A 7 13.21 -19.17 -15.91
C ARG A 7 13.48 -20.22 -17.00
N GLN A 8 14.32 -21.19 -16.70
CA GLN A 8 14.65 -22.27 -17.63
C GLN A 8 13.46 -23.18 -17.95
N THR A 9 12.52 -23.34 -16.99
CA THR A 9 11.30 -24.15 -17.17
C THR A 9 10.14 -23.38 -17.81
N LEU A 10 10.09 -22.05 -17.71
CA LEU A 10 8.99 -21.22 -18.25
C LEU A 10 9.28 -20.58 -19.62
N GLY A 11 10.52 -20.76 -20.15
CA GLY A 11 10.96 -20.12 -21.39
C GLY A 11 11.29 -18.64 -21.22
N GLU A 12 12.14 -18.11 -22.10
CA GLU A 12 12.68 -16.73 -22.06
C GLU A 12 11.63 -15.60 -22.21
N ALA A 13 10.35 -15.93 -22.36
CA ALA A 13 9.27 -14.99 -22.70
C ALA A 13 8.44 -14.51 -21.50
N ALA A 14 8.69 -14.98 -20.25
CA ALA A 14 7.91 -14.52 -19.10
C ALA A 14 8.38 -13.13 -18.67
N PRO A 15 7.48 -12.11 -18.60
CA PRO A 15 7.87 -10.80 -18.11
C PRO A 15 8.33 -10.88 -16.65
N PRO A 16 9.34 -10.06 -16.25
CA PRO A 16 9.81 -10.04 -14.86
C PRO A 16 8.65 -9.69 -13.92
N LYS A 17 8.38 -10.53 -12.93
CA LYS A 17 7.20 -10.45 -12.08
C LYS A 17 7.47 -9.76 -10.73
N GLY A 18 8.72 -9.49 -10.37
CA GLY A 18 9.05 -8.97 -9.07
C GLY A 18 10.26 -8.03 -9.02
N PRO A 19 10.41 -7.25 -7.93
CA PRO A 19 11.52 -6.31 -7.76
C PRO A 19 12.90 -6.97 -7.82
N LEU A 20 13.02 -8.22 -7.37
CA LEU A 20 14.28 -8.99 -7.44
C LEU A 20 14.65 -9.34 -8.87
N ASP A 21 13.68 -9.73 -9.69
CA ASP A 21 13.91 -10.04 -11.09
C ASP A 21 14.32 -8.79 -11.87
N LEU A 22 13.67 -7.65 -11.61
CA LEU A 22 13.99 -6.37 -12.22
C LEU A 22 15.40 -5.89 -11.83
N ARG A 23 15.78 -6.06 -10.54
CA ARG A 23 17.12 -5.77 -10.06
C ARG A 23 18.18 -6.63 -10.77
N GLU A 24 17.91 -7.93 -10.90
CA GLU A 24 18.83 -8.87 -11.54
C GLU A 24 19.03 -8.52 -13.02
N ILE A 25 17.95 -8.22 -13.75
CA ILE A 25 18.03 -7.74 -15.15
C ILE A 25 18.83 -6.42 -15.24
N GLY A 26 18.62 -5.49 -14.29
CA GLY A 26 19.39 -4.25 -14.25
C GLY A 26 20.90 -4.50 -14.06
N LEU A 27 21.28 -5.41 -13.15
CA LEU A 27 22.68 -5.81 -12.95
C LEU A 27 23.28 -6.50 -14.18
N GLU A 28 22.52 -7.38 -14.84
CA GLU A 28 22.95 -8.03 -16.07
C GLU A 28 23.28 -7.00 -17.17
N LYS A 29 22.41 -5.99 -17.36
CA LYS A 29 22.65 -4.89 -18.30
C LYS A 29 23.87 -4.05 -17.94
N CYS A 30 24.15 -3.82 -16.68
CA CYS A 30 25.37 -3.16 -16.24
C CYS A 30 26.61 -4.00 -16.55
N CYS A 31 26.61 -5.31 -16.26
CA CYS A 31 27.70 -6.22 -16.57
C CYS A 31 27.97 -6.29 -18.09
N GLU A 32 26.92 -6.41 -18.89
CA GLU A 32 27.00 -6.42 -20.35
C GLU A 32 27.65 -5.13 -20.90
N THR A 33 27.37 -3.99 -20.26
CA THR A 33 27.97 -2.70 -20.64
C THR A 33 29.46 -2.64 -20.29
N LEU A 34 29.86 -3.20 -19.14
CA LEU A 34 31.26 -3.24 -18.72
C LEU A 34 32.13 -4.17 -19.60
N GLU A 35 31.54 -5.18 -20.20
CA GLU A 35 32.19 -6.08 -21.14
C GLU A 35 32.34 -5.44 -22.53
N LYS A 36 31.49 -4.49 -22.88
CA LYS A 36 31.55 -3.74 -24.14
C LYS A 36 32.40 -2.49 -23.95
N ALA A 37 33.07 -2.04 -25.04
CA ALA A 37 33.86 -0.82 -24.99
C ALA A 37 33.02 0.37 -24.46
N VAL A 38 33.41 0.92 -23.31
CA VAL A 38 32.67 1.94 -22.55
C VAL A 38 32.35 3.21 -23.36
N GLY A 39 33.04 3.46 -24.43
CA GLY A 39 32.83 4.61 -25.34
C GLY A 39 31.86 4.35 -26.49
N SER A 40 31.22 3.17 -26.57
CA SER A 40 30.33 2.87 -27.69
C SER A 40 28.94 3.48 -27.49
N PRO A 41 28.22 3.83 -28.57
CA PRO A 41 26.80 4.29 -28.48
C PRO A 41 25.89 3.26 -27.83
N GLU A 42 26.18 1.95 -28.03
CA GLU A 42 25.42 0.84 -27.47
C GLU A 42 25.54 0.79 -25.94
N ALA A 43 26.68 1.13 -25.37
CA ALA A 43 26.90 1.19 -23.93
C ALA A 43 25.90 2.18 -23.25
N LYS A 44 25.67 3.35 -23.86
CA LYS A 44 24.71 4.34 -23.35
C LYS A 44 23.29 3.78 -23.33
N THR A 45 22.89 3.06 -24.36
CA THR A 45 21.55 2.45 -24.45
C THR A 45 21.38 1.36 -23.41
N LEU A 46 22.38 0.51 -23.18
CA LEU A 46 22.35 -0.55 -22.16
C LEU A 46 22.29 0.03 -20.75
N LEU A 47 23.05 1.09 -20.45
CA LEU A 47 23.00 1.78 -19.17
C LEU A 47 21.64 2.44 -18.93
N GLY A 48 21.02 3.03 -19.96
CA GLY A 48 19.65 3.53 -19.90
C GLY A 48 18.66 2.43 -19.54
N ALA A 49 18.72 1.30 -20.25
CA ALA A 49 17.86 0.15 -19.97
C ALA A 49 18.07 -0.44 -18.56
N ALA A 50 19.31 -0.44 -18.06
CA ALA A 50 19.59 -0.85 -16.68
C ALA A 50 18.98 0.12 -15.66
N ALA A 51 19.10 1.44 -15.89
CA ALA A 51 18.50 2.47 -15.05
C ALA A 51 16.98 2.32 -14.98
N ASP A 52 16.32 2.09 -16.12
CA ASP A 52 14.87 1.86 -16.18
C ASP A 52 14.46 0.64 -15.35
N LYS A 53 15.24 -0.45 -15.40
CA LYS A 53 14.94 -1.65 -14.61
C LYS A 53 15.13 -1.44 -13.11
N PHE A 54 16.13 -0.67 -12.70
CA PHE A 54 16.26 -0.28 -11.29
C PHE A 54 15.14 0.65 -10.84
N GLN A 55 14.69 1.56 -11.69
CA GLN A 55 13.56 2.43 -11.42
C GLN A 55 12.27 1.62 -11.23
N GLU A 56 11.99 0.65 -12.11
CA GLU A 56 10.85 -0.26 -11.96
C GLU A 56 10.93 -1.08 -10.66
N ALA A 57 12.12 -1.61 -10.34
CA ALA A 57 12.34 -2.37 -9.10
C ALA A 57 12.11 -1.52 -7.85
N ALA A 58 12.62 -0.28 -7.84
CA ALA A 58 12.44 0.65 -6.73
C ALA A 58 10.96 1.02 -6.54
N THR A 59 10.25 1.31 -7.64
CA THR A 59 8.81 1.60 -7.63
C THR A 59 8.01 0.45 -7.04
N ALA A 60 8.24 -0.78 -7.50
CA ALA A 60 7.57 -1.96 -6.99
C ALA A 60 7.90 -2.24 -5.51
N ALA A 61 9.14 -1.98 -5.08
CA ALA A 61 9.54 -2.12 -3.68
C ALA A 61 8.80 -1.12 -2.79
N MET A 62 8.70 0.15 -3.18
CA MET A 62 7.94 1.17 -2.44
C MET A 62 6.46 0.83 -2.35
N PHE A 63 5.86 0.37 -3.45
CA PHE A 63 4.47 -0.08 -3.47
C PHE A 63 4.22 -1.26 -2.53
N ASN A 64 5.06 -2.29 -2.59
CA ASN A 64 4.94 -3.45 -1.72
C ASN A 64 5.12 -3.07 -0.24
N TRP A 65 6.03 -2.16 0.07
CA TRP A 65 6.20 -1.64 1.42
C TRP A 65 4.96 -0.85 1.87
N GLY A 66 4.36 -0.04 1.01
CA GLY A 66 3.07 0.62 1.28
C GLY A 66 1.97 -0.37 1.63
N ASN A 67 1.87 -1.47 0.88
CA ASN A 67 0.90 -2.53 1.15
C ASN A 67 1.10 -3.23 2.51
N VAL A 68 2.33 -3.30 3.04
CA VAL A 68 2.57 -3.81 4.41
C VAL A 68 1.84 -2.93 5.44
N HIS A 69 1.91 -1.59 5.29
CA HIS A 69 1.20 -0.66 6.18
C HIS A 69 -0.32 -0.73 6.00
N VAL A 70 -0.81 -0.97 4.77
CA VAL A 70 -2.24 -1.26 4.54
C VAL A 70 -2.67 -2.52 5.30
N CYS A 71 -1.87 -3.58 5.25
CA CYS A 71 -2.16 -4.80 6.01
C CYS A 71 -2.14 -4.55 7.53
N ALA A 72 -1.23 -3.70 8.03
CA ALA A 72 -1.18 -3.30 9.44
C ALA A 72 -2.45 -2.53 9.83
N ALA A 73 -2.88 -1.55 9.02
CA ALA A 73 -4.12 -0.80 9.23
C ALA A 73 -5.34 -1.73 9.27
N ARG A 74 -5.48 -2.66 8.32
CA ARG A 74 -6.56 -3.66 8.30
C ARG A 74 -6.54 -4.54 9.54
N LYS A 75 -5.35 -4.94 10.01
CA LYS A 75 -5.23 -5.74 11.24
C LYS A 75 -5.76 -5.01 12.47
N ILE A 76 -5.56 -3.69 12.57
CA ILE A 76 -6.13 -2.87 13.65
C ILE A 76 -7.66 -2.91 13.59
N ILE A 77 -8.24 -2.73 12.40
CA ILE A 77 -9.69 -2.79 12.17
C ILE A 77 -10.24 -4.16 12.57
N ASP A 78 -9.62 -5.25 12.09
CA ASP A 78 -10.04 -6.62 12.39
C ASP A 78 -10.00 -6.91 13.90
N VAL A 79 -8.95 -6.45 14.60
CA VAL A 79 -8.82 -6.63 16.06
C VAL A 79 -9.89 -5.86 16.81
N ALA A 80 -10.21 -4.63 16.40
CA ALA A 80 -11.29 -3.86 16.99
C ALA A 80 -12.66 -4.55 16.83
N ALA A 81 -12.92 -5.12 15.64
CA ALA A 81 -14.13 -5.89 15.37
C ALA A 81 -14.21 -7.18 16.23
N LEU A 82 -13.07 -7.90 16.39
CA LEU A 82 -13.00 -9.12 17.21
C LEU A 82 -13.20 -8.83 18.71
N LYS A 83 -12.63 -7.76 19.26
CA LYS A 83 -12.84 -7.35 20.66
C LYS A 83 -14.30 -7.18 20.94
N LYS A 84 -15.03 -6.52 20.04
CA LYS A 84 -16.47 -6.33 20.18
C LYS A 84 -17.25 -7.64 20.17
N LYS A 85 -16.91 -8.56 19.26
CA LYS A 85 -17.58 -9.86 19.21
C LYS A 85 -17.42 -10.63 20.53
N ALA A 86 -16.23 -10.60 21.13
CA ALA A 86 -15.97 -11.22 22.42
C ALA A 86 -16.74 -10.57 23.59
N GLU A 87 -16.94 -9.27 23.56
CA GLU A 87 -17.75 -8.55 24.56
C GLU A 87 -19.24 -8.89 24.43
N ARG A 88 -19.74 -9.08 23.20
CA ARG A 88 -21.15 -9.48 22.92
C ARG A 88 -21.46 -10.93 23.29
N ASP A 89 -20.52 -11.87 23.11
CA ASP A 89 -20.71 -13.28 23.47
C ASP A 89 -20.90 -13.48 24.98
N GLY A 90 -20.60 -12.47 25.81
CA GLY A 90 -20.89 -12.40 27.23
C GLY A 90 -22.30 -11.86 27.58
N GLU A 91 -23.01 -11.25 26.63
CA GLU A 91 -24.38 -10.70 26.82
C GLU A 91 -25.35 -11.33 25.80
N THR A 92 -26.28 -12.14 26.28
CA THR A 92 -27.37 -12.71 25.46
C THR A 92 -28.28 -11.60 24.93
N LYS A 93 -28.02 -11.07 23.74
CA LYS A 93 -28.88 -10.17 22.99
C LYS A 93 -29.05 -10.57 21.53
N ASN A 94 -30.27 -10.46 21.04
CA ASN A 94 -30.80 -10.87 19.74
C ASN A 94 -29.99 -10.37 18.54
N GLU A 95 -29.72 -11.28 17.59
CA GLU A 95 -28.90 -11.12 16.38
C GLU A 95 -29.50 -10.22 15.28
N GLU A 96 -30.64 -9.56 15.47
CA GLU A 96 -31.40 -8.94 14.38
C GLU A 96 -31.09 -7.46 14.09
N ASN A 97 -30.17 -6.79 14.82
CA ASN A 97 -29.76 -5.42 14.51
C ASN A 97 -28.23 -5.29 14.60
N GLU A 98 -27.50 -5.73 13.57
CA GLU A 98 -26.13 -5.28 13.35
C GLU A 98 -26.16 -3.79 12.96
N ASN A 99 -26.11 -2.93 13.94
CA ASN A 99 -26.00 -1.50 13.71
C ASN A 99 -24.54 -1.21 13.34
N VAL A 100 -24.32 -0.73 12.10
CA VAL A 100 -23.00 -0.30 11.58
C VAL A 100 -22.34 0.70 12.55
N GLU A 101 -23.14 1.43 13.33
CA GLU A 101 -22.72 2.37 14.36
C GLU A 101 -21.83 1.71 15.43
N ASP A 102 -22.14 0.50 15.80
CA ASP A 102 -21.40 -0.22 16.84
C ASP A 102 -20.03 -0.74 16.36
N GLU A 103 -19.82 -1.04 15.07
CA GLU A 103 -18.56 -1.55 14.54
C GLU A 103 -17.42 -0.54 14.71
N TYR A 104 -17.72 0.75 14.62
CA TYR A 104 -16.72 1.82 14.67
C TYR A 104 -16.41 2.33 16.10
N ALA A 105 -17.22 2.03 17.09
CA ALA A 105 -17.01 2.52 18.46
C ALA A 105 -15.66 2.08 19.05
N ASN A 106 -15.24 0.83 18.78
CA ASN A 106 -13.97 0.29 19.27
C ASN A 106 -12.75 0.81 18.46
N ILE A 107 -12.97 1.21 17.21
CA ILE A 107 -11.91 1.79 16.37
C ILE A 107 -11.49 3.16 16.88
N LYS A 108 -12.37 3.91 17.56
CA LYS A 108 -12.07 5.25 18.07
C LYS A 108 -10.82 5.29 18.96
N GLN A 109 -10.63 4.27 19.79
CA GLN A 109 -9.47 4.20 20.67
C GLN A 109 -8.17 3.96 19.92
N ASP A 110 -8.21 3.17 18.85
CA ASP A 110 -7.07 2.78 18.03
C ASP A 110 -6.88 3.71 16.80
N LEU A 111 -7.74 4.74 16.64
CA LEU A 111 -7.76 5.65 15.50
C LEU A 111 -6.42 6.36 15.23
N PRO A 112 -5.67 6.86 16.25
CA PRO A 112 -4.38 7.50 16.00
C PRO A 112 -3.35 6.53 15.40
N GLU A 113 -3.34 5.27 15.85
CA GLU A 113 -2.45 4.25 15.31
C GLU A 113 -2.86 3.85 13.88
N LEU A 114 -4.15 3.68 13.67
CA LEU A 114 -4.74 3.40 12.36
C LEU A 114 -4.39 4.50 11.35
N ASP A 115 -4.57 5.76 11.72
CA ASP A 115 -4.22 6.91 10.87
C ASP A 115 -2.72 6.98 10.58
N ALA A 116 -1.88 6.62 11.55
CA ALA A 116 -0.44 6.56 11.34
C ALA A 116 -0.07 5.51 10.28
N GLU A 117 -0.69 4.34 10.29
CA GLU A 117 -0.45 3.30 9.30
C GLU A 117 -0.95 3.72 7.90
N PHE A 118 -2.13 4.32 7.78
CA PHE A 118 -2.61 4.87 6.51
C PHE A 118 -1.66 5.96 5.96
N ASN A 119 -1.18 6.87 6.80
CA ASN A 119 -0.26 7.92 6.38
C ASN A 119 1.08 7.35 5.87
N LYS A 120 1.62 6.31 6.50
CA LYS A 120 2.83 5.62 6.05
C LYS A 120 2.61 4.96 4.68
N ALA A 121 1.47 4.27 4.50
CA ALA A 121 1.11 3.64 3.23
C ALA A 121 1.02 4.68 2.11
N ILE A 122 0.26 5.75 2.31
CA ILE A 122 0.06 6.83 1.35
C ILE A 122 1.41 7.48 0.98
N ALA A 123 2.26 7.78 1.95
CA ALA A 123 3.57 8.36 1.69
C ALA A 123 4.47 7.45 0.84
N LEU A 124 4.35 6.14 0.97
CA LEU A 124 5.09 5.17 0.17
C LEU A 124 4.53 5.04 -1.25
N PHE A 125 3.21 5.08 -1.41
CA PHE A 125 2.58 5.13 -2.74
C PHE A 125 2.96 6.41 -3.49
N GLN A 126 2.98 7.56 -2.82
CA GLN A 126 3.46 8.82 -3.39
C GLN A 126 4.93 8.74 -3.82
N LYS A 127 5.81 8.10 -3.01
CA LYS A 127 7.20 7.88 -3.39
C LYS A 127 7.32 6.99 -4.63
N ALA A 128 6.50 5.93 -4.73
CA ALA A 128 6.45 5.08 -5.93
C ALA A 128 6.05 5.90 -7.17
N LEU A 129 5.02 6.73 -7.06
CA LEU A 129 4.55 7.62 -8.14
C LEU A 129 5.57 8.70 -8.50
N ASN A 130 6.34 9.22 -7.54
CA ASN A 130 7.43 10.17 -7.82
C ASN A 130 8.57 9.53 -8.61
N ILE A 131 8.80 8.23 -8.45
CA ILE A 131 9.79 7.48 -9.24
C ILE A 131 9.23 7.17 -10.64
N LYS A 132 7.98 6.72 -10.71
CA LYS A 132 7.30 6.34 -11.95
C LYS A 132 5.86 6.84 -11.94
N GLY A 133 5.61 7.96 -12.60
CA GLY A 133 4.33 8.68 -12.56
C GLY A 133 3.15 7.93 -13.18
N ASP A 134 3.41 6.96 -14.04
CA ASP A 134 2.42 6.10 -14.72
C ASP A 134 2.18 4.76 -14.00
N PHE A 135 2.60 4.64 -12.74
CA PHE A 135 2.38 3.44 -11.94
C PHE A 135 0.97 3.41 -11.35
N PHE A 136 0.01 2.98 -12.16
CA PHE A 136 -1.44 3.03 -11.86
C PHE A 136 -1.83 2.28 -10.60
N GLU A 137 -1.16 1.17 -10.28
CA GLU A 137 -1.43 0.38 -9.08
C GLU A 137 -1.25 1.20 -7.80
N ALA A 138 -0.22 2.04 -7.73
CA ALA A 138 -0.02 2.93 -6.59
C ALA A 138 -1.07 4.03 -6.52
N SER A 139 -1.51 4.58 -7.66
CA SER A 139 -2.59 5.58 -7.71
C SER A 139 -3.92 4.99 -7.22
N ILE A 140 -4.26 3.79 -7.68
CA ILE A 140 -5.47 3.07 -7.25
C ILE A 140 -5.40 2.75 -5.77
N ALA A 141 -4.27 2.19 -5.30
CA ALA A 141 -4.08 1.86 -3.89
C ALA A 141 -4.18 3.10 -3.00
N TRP A 142 -3.58 4.21 -3.41
CA TRP A 142 -3.70 5.48 -2.68
C TRP A 142 -5.15 5.93 -2.57
N GLY A 143 -5.87 6.00 -3.70
CA GLY A 143 -7.29 6.38 -3.71
C GLY A 143 -8.16 5.47 -2.83
N GLN A 144 -7.92 4.16 -2.85
CA GLN A 144 -8.63 3.21 -2.01
C GLN A 144 -8.37 3.46 -0.51
N GLN A 145 -7.12 3.72 -0.11
CA GLN A 145 -6.80 3.99 1.30
C GLN A 145 -7.36 5.33 1.75
N ALA A 146 -7.31 6.37 0.92
CA ALA A 146 -7.93 7.66 1.22
C ALA A 146 -9.45 7.52 1.43
N PHE A 147 -10.12 6.77 0.56
CA PHE A 147 -11.56 6.51 0.68
C PHE A 147 -11.91 5.70 1.94
N GLU A 148 -11.18 4.61 2.23
CA GLU A 148 -11.42 3.77 3.40
C GLU A 148 -11.24 4.57 4.70
N ARG A 149 -10.18 5.36 4.79
CA ARG A 149 -9.91 6.26 5.90
C ARG A 149 -11.01 7.31 6.08
N ALA A 150 -11.40 7.99 4.99
CA ALA A 150 -12.49 8.98 5.03
C ALA A 150 -13.81 8.36 5.50
N LYS A 151 -14.13 7.13 5.06
CA LYS A 151 -15.30 6.38 5.50
C LYS A 151 -15.28 6.13 7.01
N ILE A 152 -14.12 5.73 7.57
CA ILE A 152 -13.96 5.49 9.01
C ILE A 152 -14.19 6.79 9.79
N HIS A 153 -13.53 7.88 9.42
CA HIS A 153 -13.69 9.18 10.08
C HIS A 153 -15.12 9.71 10.00
N SER A 154 -15.78 9.58 8.83
CA SER A 154 -17.18 9.97 8.65
C SER A 154 -18.14 9.17 9.53
N ASN A 155 -17.93 7.87 9.66
CA ASN A 155 -18.77 7.03 10.52
C ASN A 155 -18.53 7.34 12.01
N LEU A 156 -17.30 7.55 12.44
CA LEU A 156 -16.99 7.99 13.79
C LEU A 156 -17.61 9.36 14.11
N ALA A 157 -17.62 10.29 13.15
CA ALA A 157 -18.27 11.59 13.31
C ALA A 157 -19.78 11.48 13.54
N LYS A 158 -20.46 10.47 12.96
CA LYS A 158 -21.89 10.23 13.19
C LYS A 158 -22.18 9.74 14.61
N LEU A 159 -21.24 8.98 15.19
CA LEU A 159 -21.35 8.43 16.55
C LEU A 159 -20.99 9.44 17.62
N GLU A 160 -20.29 10.51 17.25
CA GLU A 160 -19.76 11.48 18.19
C GLU A 160 -20.82 12.49 18.63
N SER A 161 -21.07 12.56 19.94
CA SER A 161 -21.97 13.51 20.56
C SER A 161 -21.32 14.86 20.87
N ASP A 162 -19.99 14.90 21.04
CA ASP A 162 -19.24 16.15 21.23
C ASP A 162 -19.12 16.90 19.89
N LYS A 163 -19.70 18.09 19.84
CA LYS A 163 -19.77 18.91 18.63
C LYS A 163 -18.39 19.30 18.08
N LYS A 164 -17.38 19.49 18.95
CA LYS A 164 -16.02 19.87 18.53
C LYS A 164 -15.26 18.68 17.93
N GLU A 165 -15.38 17.52 18.57
CA GLU A 165 -14.76 16.27 18.09
C GLU A 165 -15.38 15.82 16.75
N LYS A 166 -16.72 15.91 16.66
CA LYS A 166 -17.45 15.65 15.42
C LYS A 166 -16.97 16.52 14.26
N GLN A 167 -16.87 17.84 14.45
CA GLN A 167 -16.37 18.75 13.42
C GLN A 167 -14.91 18.48 13.02
N LYS A 168 -14.09 18.01 13.96
CA LYS A 168 -12.71 17.61 13.67
C LYS A 168 -12.66 16.39 12.77
N LEU A 169 -13.42 15.35 13.09
CA LEU A 169 -13.49 14.12 12.29
C LEU A 169 -14.06 14.37 10.88
N GLU A 170 -15.09 15.19 10.75
CA GLU A 170 -15.64 15.61 9.46
C GLU A 170 -14.59 16.33 8.59
N LYS A 171 -13.87 17.30 9.17
CA LYS A 171 -12.80 18.02 8.47
C LYS A 171 -11.63 17.12 8.07
N GLU A 172 -11.31 16.12 8.86
CA GLU A 172 -10.27 15.16 8.51
C GLU A 172 -10.73 14.23 7.39
N ALA A 173 -11.99 13.80 7.39
CA ALA A 173 -12.55 13.03 6.28
C ALA A 173 -12.51 13.82 4.95
N ASP A 174 -12.89 15.10 4.96
CA ASP A 174 -12.89 15.96 3.77
C ASP A 174 -11.47 16.15 3.21
N LYS A 175 -10.47 16.36 4.05
CA LYS A 175 -9.06 16.53 3.64
C LYS A 175 -8.45 15.32 2.91
N MET A 176 -9.07 14.18 2.97
CA MET A 176 -8.54 12.97 2.33
C MET A 176 -8.83 12.90 0.84
N PHE A 177 -9.68 13.81 0.35
CA PHE A 177 -10.03 13.92 -1.07
C PHE A 177 -9.41 15.16 -1.76
N ASP A 178 -8.74 16.04 -1.01
CA ASP A 178 -7.96 17.18 -1.51
C ASP A 178 -6.51 16.77 -1.82
#